data_0344be4c63991d613daab8a40e0eabaf
#
_entry.id   0344be4c63991d613daab8a40e0eabaf
#
_cell.length_a   1.000
_cell.length_b   1.000
_cell.length_c   1.000
_cell.angle_alpha   90.00
_cell.angle_beta   90.00
_cell.angle_gamma   90.00
#
_symmetry.space_group_name_H-M   'P 1'
#
loop_
_entity.id
_entity.type
_entity.pdbx_description
1 polymer ?
#
loop_
_entity_poly.entity_id
_entity_poly.type
_entity_poly.pdbx_seq_one_letter_code
_entity_poly.pdbx_strand_id
1 'polypeptide(L)'
;MIYGANASGKSNIVKALQTMKTIVISSAKKQRGDKLPITPFLLGNEDNKPTKFEIIFIQNDTKYQYGFILNSEKILEEWLLIFGESNRAQKWFERIYNEKEEKYNYSFGTKFLGSKQLWAENTRDNALFLSVAIQLNNEQLKPVFDFF
;
A
#
# COMPACT_ATOMS: atom_id res chain seq x y z
N MET A 1 -1.83 15.12 0.91
CA MET A 1 -3.25 14.87 1.22
C MET A 1 -3.44 13.45 1.69
N ILE A 2 -4.19 13.25 2.73
CA ILE A 2 -4.45 11.93 3.30
C ILE A 2 -5.92 11.59 3.09
N TYR A 3 -6.19 10.43 2.49
CA TYR A 3 -7.53 9.89 2.36
C TYR A 3 -7.65 8.70 3.30
N GLY A 4 -8.49 8.84 4.31
CA GLY A 4 -8.75 7.78 5.26
C GLY A 4 -10.23 7.44 5.30
N ALA A 5 -10.58 6.41 6.05
CA ALA A 5 -11.94 5.93 6.16
C ALA A 5 -12.87 6.95 6.82
N ASN A 6 -12.33 7.82 7.64
CA ASN A 6 -13.11 8.83 8.35
C ASN A 6 -12.26 10.06 8.61
N ALA A 7 -12.66 11.18 8.01
CA ALA A 7 -11.94 12.44 8.12
C ALA A 7 -12.61 13.44 9.07
N SER A 8 -13.48 13.01 9.96
CA SER A 8 -14.30 13.90 10.79
C SER A 8 -13.54 14.59 11.92
N GLY A 9 -12.22 14.44 12.04
CA GLY A 9 -11.43 15.14 13.04
C GLY A 9 -9.95 14.85 12.94
N LYS A 10 -9.14 15.71 13.53
CA LYS A 10 -7.68 15.59 13.52
C LYS A 10 -7.21 14.27 14.12
N SER A 11 -7.85 13.80 15.21
CA SER A 11 -7.49 12.55 15.85
C SER A 11 -7.74 11.35 14.95
N ASN A 12 -8.78 11.41 14.12
CA ASN A 12 -9.08 10.33 13.16
C ASN A 12 -8.05 10.28 12.04
N ILE A 13 -7.60 11.45 11.56
CA ILE A 13 -6.56 11.53 10.54
C ILE A 13 -5.24 10.99 11.09
N VAL A 14 -4.88 11.34 12.32
CA VAL A 14 -3.67 10.85 12.97
C VAL A 14 -3.72 9.33 13.14
N LYS A 15 -4.86 8.80 13.59
CA LYS A 15 -5.03 7.36 13.74
C LYS A 15 -4.96 6.63 12.41
N ALA A 16 -5.56 7.20 11.37
CA ALA A 16 -5.50 6.62 10.03
C ALA A 16 -4.06 6.55 9.52
N LEU A 17 -3.30 7.62 9.70
CA LEU A 17 -1.89 7.67 9.30
C LEU A 17 -1.05 6.67 10.10
N GLN A 18 -1.28 6.56 11.41
CA GLN A 18 -0.58 5.59 12.26
C GLN A 18 -0.90 4.15 11.83
N THR A 19 -2.15 3.86 11.48
CA THR A 19 -2.56 2.55 11.00
C THR A 19 -1.88 2.24 9.67
N MET A 20 -1.88 3.19 8.76
CA MET A 20 -1.21 3.05 7.46
C MET A 20 0.28 2.75 7.66
N LYS A 21 0.93 3.52 8.52
CA LYS A 21 2.34 3.32 8.86
C LYS A 21 2.59 1.93 9.43
N THR A 22 1.76 1.47 10.35
CA THR A 22 1.89 0.15 10.96
C THR A 22 1.81 -0.95 9.90
N ILE A 23 0.87 -0.84 8.98
CA ILE A 23 0.69 -1.82 7.91
C ILE A 23 1.91 -1.82 6.99
N VAL A 24 2.40 -0.65 6.58
CA VAL A 24 3.57 -0.53 5.71
C VAL A 24 4.80 -1.16 6.37
N ILE A 25 5.05 -0.86 7.64
CA ILE A 25 6.26 -1.30 8.32
C ILE A 25 6.22 -2.79 8.67
N SER A 26 5.04 -3.33 9.01
CA SER A 26 4.94 -4.67 9.58
C SER A 26 4.34 -5.75 8.69
N SER A 27 3.67 -5.38 7.59
CA SER A 27 2.90 -6.39 6.84
C SER A 27 3.76 -7.48 6.21
N ALA A 28 4.98 -7.17 5.78
CA ALA A 28 5.87 -8.17 5.19
C ALA A 28 6.32 -9.25 6.19
N LYS A 29 6.19 -8.97 7.47
CA LYS A 29 6.58 -9.90 8.54
C LYS A 29 5.45 -10.82 8.98
N LYS A 30 4.23 -10.61 8.47
CA LYS A 30 3.08 -11.40 8.87
C LYS A 30 3.15 -12.81 8.32
N GLN A 31 2.65 -13.74 9.11
CA GLN A 31 2.49 -15.13 8.72
C GLN A 31 1.23 -15.28 7.86
N ARG A 32 1.17 -16.36 7.09
CA ARG A 32 -0.03 -16.67 6.32
C ARG A 32 -1.23 -16.78 7.26
N GLY A 33 -2.31 -16.08 6.93
CA GLY A 33 -3.53 -16.12 7.72
C GLY A 33 -3.61 -15.11 8.86
N ASP A 34 -2.52 -14.39 9.17
CA ASP A 34 -2.56 -13.34 10.17
C ASP A 34 -3.49 -12.22 9.74
N LYS A 35 -4.27 -11.70 10.69
CA LYS A 35 -5.17 -10.58 10.42
C LYS A 35 -4.39 -9.28 10.30
N LEU A 36 -4.89 -8.39 9.45
CA LEU A 36 -4.35 -7.05 9.34
C LEU A 36 -4.87 -6.18 10.47
N PRO A 37 -4.05 -5.20 10.95
CA PRO A 37 -4.42 -4.39 12.11
C PRO A 37 -5.40 -3.27 11.75
N ILE A 38 -6.59 -3.65 11.33
CA ILE A 38 -7.66 -2.71 11.04
C ILE A 38 -8.61 -2.68 12.22
N THR A 39 -8.87 -1.49 12.74
CA THR A 39 -9.79 -1.34 13.86
C THR A 39 -11.23 -1.17 13.34
N PRO A 40 -12.24 -1.62 14.09
CA PRO A 40 -13.63 -1.37 13.73
C PRO A 40 -13.95 0.10 13.52
N PHE A 41 -13.23 0.97 14.20
CA PHE A 41 -13.34 2.41 14.06
C PHE A 41 -13.07 2.89 12.63
N LEU A 42 -12.08 2.31 11.94
CA LEU A 42 -11.75 2.69 10.57
C LEU A 42 -12.68 2.02 9.55
N LEU A 43 -13.23 0.87 9.90
CA LEU A 43 -14.12 0.11 9.03
C LEU A 43 -15.58 0.45 9.23
N GLY A 44 -15.91 1.29 10.22
CA GLY A 44 -17.28 1.43 10.66
C GLY A 44 -17.73 0.19 11.40
N ASN A 45 -19.02 -0.11 11.39
CA ASN A 45 -19.58 -1.24 12.12
C ASN A 45 -19.77 -2.49 11.27
N GLU A 46 -19.20 -2.53 10.07
CA GLU A 46 -19.40 -3.66 9.17
C GLU A 46 -18.12 -4.47 9.04
N ASP A 47 -18.22 -5.76 9.34
CA ASP A 47 -17.11 -6.70 9.20
C ASP A 47 -16.74 -6.84 7.72
N ASN A 48 -15.43 -6.89 7.45
CA ASN A 48 -14.85 -7.11 6.13
C ASN A 48 -15.15 -6.06 5.06
N LYS A 49 -15.68 -4.90 5.44
CA LYS A 49 -15.86 -3.81 4.49
C LYS A 49 -14.48 -3.25 4.11
N PRO A 50 -14.19 -3.08 2.81
CA PRO A 50 -12.89 -2.55 2.39
C PRO A 50 -12.64 -1.14 2.90
N THR A 51 -11.39 -0.88 3.30
CA THR A 51 -10.92 0.43 3.72
C THR A 51 -9.82 0.87 2.78
N LYS A 52 -9.89 2.12 2.31
CA LYS A 52 -8.89 2.71 1.45
C LYS A 52 -8.01 3.68 2.23
N PHE A 53 -6.70 3.52 2.05
CA PHE A 53 -5.70 4.49 2.50
C PHE A 53 -4.96 5.01 1.28
N GLU A 54 -4.80 6.32 1.20
CA GLU A 54 -4.00 6.92 0.13
C GLU A 54 -3.36 8.18 0.65
N ILE A 55 -2.11 8.41 0.30
CA ILE A 55 -1.36 9.58 0.69
C ILE A 55 -0.56 10.12 -0.50
N ILE A 56 -0.53 11.44 -0.62
CA ILE A 56 0.32 12.14 -1.57
C ILE A 56 1.36 12.89 -0.77
N PHE A 57 2.63 12.68 -1.07
CA PHE A 57 3.72 13.27 -0.30
C PHE A 57 4.93 13.58 -1.19
N ILE A 58 5.83 14.39 -0.65
CA ILE A 58 7.09 14.73 -1.32
C ILE A 58 8.22 14.15 -0.47
N GLN A 59 9.11 13.39 -1.10
CA GLN A 59 10.28 12.80 -0.46
C GLN A 59 11.45 12.90 -1.45
N ASN A 60 12.58 13.45 -1.01
CA ASN A 60 13.75 13.65 -1.86
C ASN A 60 13.41 14.40 -3.16
N ASP A 61 12.64 15.50 -3.04
CA ASP A 61 12.20 16.35 -4.15
C ASP A 61 11.33 15.67 -5.18
N THR A 62 10.79 14.50 -4.87
CA THR A 62 9.91 13.74 -5.77
C THR A 62 8.53 13.61 -5.13
N LYS A 63 7.50 13.83 -5.92
CA LYS A 63 6.11 13.68 -5.47
C LYS A 63 5.63 12.27 -5.76
N TYR A 64 5.08 11.64 -4.72
CA TYR A 64 4.57 10.27 -4.78
C TYR A 64 3.09 10.24 -4.39
N GLN A 65 2.36 9.33 -4.98
CA GLN A 65 1.00 9.00 -4.56
C GLN A 65 0.94 7.50 -4.31
N TYR A 66 0.79 7.12 -3.06
CA TYR A 66 0.80 5.73 -2.65
C TYR A 66 -0.47 5.41 -1.89
N GLY A 67 -1.07 4.26 -2.20
CA GLY A 67 -2.26 3.82 -1.50
C GLY A 67 -2.52 2.33 -1.61
N PHE A 68 -3.47 1.89 -0.81
CA PHE A 68 -3.93 0.51 -0.84
C PHE A 68 -5.36 0.42 -0.28
N ILE A 69 -6.04 -0.64 -0.69
CA ILE A 69 -7.36 -1.00 -0.20
C ILE A 69 -7.24 -2.38 0.43
N LEU A 70 -7.79 -2.54 1.62
CA LEU A 70 -7.70 -3.80 2.34
C LEU A 70 -8.96 -4.06 3.16
N ASN A 71 -9.14 -5.32 3.54
CA ASN A 71 -10.05 -5.72 4.62
C ASN A 71 -9.22 -6.36 5.74
N SER A 72 -9.86 -6.98 6.72
CA SER A 72 -9.14 -7.58 7.85
C SER A 72 -8.26 -8.77 7.45
N GLU A 73 -8.49 -9.35 6.29
CA GLU A 73 -7.84 -10.58 5.86
C GLU A 73 -6.77 -10.37 4.81
N LYS A 74 -6.99 -9.45 3.85
CA LYS A 74 -6.09 -9.31 2.71
C LYS A 74 -6.05 -7.90 2.16
N ILE A 75 -4.97 -7.63 1.42
CA ILE A 75 -4.82 -6.44 0.60
C ILE A 75 -5.60 -6.70 -0.69
N LEU A 76 -6.53 -5.81 -1.03
CA LEU A 76 -7.35 -5.94 -2.23
C LEU A 76 -6.75 -5.19 -3.41
N GLU A 77 -6.16 -4.02 -3.16
CA GLU A 77 -5.49 -3.24 -4.18
C GLU A 77 -4.31 -2.50 -3.56
N GLU A 78 -3.30 -2.24 -4.37
CA GLU A 78 -2.14 -1.44 -3.96
C GLU A 78 -1.58 -0.75 -5.19
N TRP A 79 -1.18 0.52 -5.06
CA TRP A 79 -0.67 1.29 -6.21
C TRP A 79 0.36 2.31 -5.76
N LEU A 80 1.28 2.64 -6.67
CA LEU A 80 2.24 3.72 -6.51
C LEU A 80 2.36 4.49 -7.80
N LEU A 81 2.12 5.79 -7.72
CA LEU A 81 2.31 6.74 -8.81
C LEU A 81 3.44 7.70 -8.43
N ILE A 82 4.26 8.05 -9.41
CA ILE A 82 5.37 8.98 -9.26
C ILE A 82 5.11 10.15 -10.22
N PHE A 83 5.27 11.37 -9.73
CA PHE A 83 5.09 12.57 -10.54
C PHE A 83 6.45 13.13 -10.91
N GLY A 84 6.75 13.15 -12.21
CA GLY A 84 8.00 13.70 -12.72
C GLY A 84 7.97 15.22 -12.81
N GLU A 85 9.02 15.79 -13.44
CA GLU A 85 9.16 17.23 -13.62
C GLU A 85 7.99 17.86 -14.36
N SER A 86 7.38 17.14 -15.29
CA SER A 86 6.21 17.59 -16.05
C SER A 86 4.91 17.50 -15.24
N ASN A 87 4.98 17.10 -13.99
CA ASN A 87 3.82 16.84 -13.11
C ASN A 87 2.86 15.79 -13.67
N ARG A 88 3.35 14.90 -14.54
CA ARG A 88 2.59 13.78 -15.05
C ARG A 88 2.76 12.57 -14.13
N ALA A 89 1.66 11.94 -13.80
CA ALA A 89 1.68 10.70 -13.03
C ALA A 89 2.22 9.56 -13.89
N GLN A 90 3.19 8.84 -13.34
CA GLN A 90 3.69 7.60 -13.93
C GLN A 90 3.42 6.47 -12.95
N LYS A 91 2.71 5.46 -13.39
CA LYS A 91 2.47 4.29 -12.55
C LYS A 91 3.74 3.47 -12.46
N TRP A 92 4.24 3.25 -11.26
CA TRP A 92 5.35 2.33 -11.03
C TRP A 92 4.84 0.92 -10.82
N PHE A 93 3.81 0.75 -9.98
CA PHE A 93 3.16 -0.55 -9.89
C PHE A 93 1.69 -0.40 -9.47
N GLU A 94 0.92 -1.41 -9.83
CA GLU A 94 -0.45 -1.59 -9.39
C GLU A 94 -0.69 -3.07 -9.19
N ARG A 95 -1.43 -3.41 -8.16
CA ARG A 95 -1.75 -4.77 -7.78
C ARG A 95 -3.23 -4.84 -7.44
N ILE A 96 -3.97 -5.71 -8.10
CA ILE A 96 -5.41 -5.84 -7.89
C ILE A 96 -5.75 -7.32 -7.69
N TYR A 97 -6.48 -7.61 -6.62
CA TYR A 97 -6.95 -8.96 -6.34
C TYR A 97 -8.16 -9.30 -7.22
N ASN A 98 -8.08 -10.42 -7.90
CA ASN A 98 -9.17 -10.95 -8.71
C ASN A 98 -9.85 -12.07 -7.93
N GLU A 99 -11.07 -11.82 -7.46
CA GLU A 99 -11.82 -12.79 -6.63
C GLU A 99 -12.18 -14.07 -7.39
N LYS A 100 -12.46 -13.98 -8.68
CA LYS A 100 -12.84 -15.14 -9.48
C LYS A 100 -11.68 -16.10 -9.66
N GLU A 101 -10.49 -15.57 -9.90
CA GLU A 101 -9.30 -16.38 -10.13
C GLU A 101 -8.50 -16.62 -8.86
N GLU A 102 -8.87 -15.96 -7.76
CA GLU A 102 -8.19 -16.03 -6.47
C GLU A 102 -6.71 -15.73 -6.58
N LYS A 103 -6.36 -14.73 -7.38
CA LYS A 103 -4.98 -14.31 -7.58
C LYS A 103 -4.89 -12.81 -7.81
N TYR A 104 -3.67 -12.28 -7.72
CA TYR A 104 -3.40 -10.87 -7.96
C TYR A 104 -2.94 -10.64 -9.39
N ASN A 105 -3.46 -9.59 -9.99
CA ASN A 105 -2.99 -9.07 -11.27
C ASN A 105 -2.08 -7.88 -10.99
N TYR A 106 -0.83 -7.97 -11.46
CA TYR A 106 0.16 -6.92 -11.31
C TYR A 106 0.35 -6.17 -12.62
N SER A 107 0.55 -4.86 -12.53
CA SER A 107 0.91 -4.02 -13.67
C SER A 107 2.11 -3.17 -13.24
N PHE A 108 3.19 -3.23 -14.00
CA PHE A 108 4.42 -2.51 -13.69
C PHE A 108 4.72 -1.49 -14.78
N GLY A 109 5.09 -0.28 -14.37
CA GLY A 109 5.54 0.76 -15.27
C GLY A 109 6.95 0.47 -15.80
N THR A 110 7.26 1.01 -16.97
CA THR A 110 8.55 0.75 -17.64
C THR A 110 9.75 1.29 -16.87
N LYS A 111 9.54 2.30 -16.03
CA LYS A 111 10.62 2.91 -15.24
C LYS A 111 10.83 2.26 -13.89
N PHE A 112 9.96 1.35 -13.51
CA PHE A 112 10.14 0.55 -12.31
C PHE A 112 11.00 -0.66 -12.66
N LEU A 113 12.20 -0.72 -12.09
CA LEU A 113 13.24 -1.68 -12.47
C LEU A 113 13.44 -2.73 -11.38
N GLY A 114 14.13 -3.81 -11.74
CA GLY A 114 14.55 -4.84 -10.80
C GLY A 114 13.75 -6.13 -10.91
N SER A 115 13.81 -6.92 -9.86
CA SER A 115 13.24 -8.28 -9.83
C SER A 115 11.75 -8.28 -9.49
N LYS A 116 10.96 -7.59 -10.28
CA LYS A 116 9.53 -7.37 -10.03
C LYS A 116 8.75 -8.67 -9.86
N GLN A 117 9.03 -9.64 -10.69
CA GLN A 117 8.34 -10.93 -10.64
C GLN A 117 8.65 -11.66 -9.33
N LEU A 118 9.92 -11.65 -8.92
CA LEU A 118 10.33 -12.25 -7.67
C LEU A 118 9.62 -11.62 -6.47
N TRP A 119 9.55 -10.29 -6.44
CA TRP A 119 8.87 -9.57 -5.37
C TRP A 119 7.38 -9.87 -5.35
N ALA A 120 6.74 -9.92 -6.54
CA ALA A 120 5.33 -10.23 -6.65
C ALA A 120 5.03 -11.65 -6.15
N GLU A 121 5.86 -12.63 -6.53
CA GLU A 121 5.69 -14.03 -6.12
C GLU A 121 5.85 -14.21 -4.61
N ASN A 122 6.64 -13.36 -3.96
CA ASN A 122 6.88 -13.44 -2.53
C ASN A 122 5.93 -12.57 -1.70
N THR A 123 4.98 -11.89 -2.34
CA THR A 123 4.02 -11.04 -1.64
C THR A 123 2.75 -11.80 -1.34
N ARG A 124 2.54 -12.08 -0.05
CA ARG A 124 1.33 -12.75 0.43
C ARG A 124 0.12 -11.82 0.35
N ASP A 125 -1.06 -12.39 0.47
CA ASP A 125 -2.31 -11.62 0.40
C ASP A 125 -2.47 -10.64 1.55
N ASN A 126 -1.83 -10.89 2.70
CA ASN A 126 -1.87 -10.00 3.86
C ASN A 126 -0.63 -9.11 3.98
N ALA A 127 0.16 -8.99 2.92
CA ALA A 127 1.35 -8.15 2.88
C ALA A 127 1.26 -7.13 1.75
N LEU A 128 1.86 -5.95 1.97
CA LEU A 128 1.99 -4.95 0.92
C LEU A 128 3.19 -5.28 0.03
N PHE A 129 3.03 -5.09 -1.27
CA PHE A 129 4.11 -5.26 -2.22
C PHE A 129 5.29 -4.33 -1.92
N LEU A 130 5.01 -3.08 -1.56
CA LEU A 130 6.03 -2.13 -1.13
C LEU A 130 6.91 -2.73 -0.02
N SER A 131 6.28 -3.27 0.99
CA SER A 131 6.97 -3.78 2.18
C SER A 131 7.82 -5.01 1.86
N VAL A 132 7.30 -5.91 1.04
CA VAL A 132 8.02 -7.12 0.62
C VAL A 132 9.20 -6.75 -0.28
N ALA A 133 9.00 -5.86 -1.24
CA ALA A 133 10.07 -5.43 -2.14
C ALA A 133 11.23 -4.79 -1.36
N ILE A 134 10.93 -3.96 -0.37
CA ILE A 134 11.95 -3.37 0.50
C ILE A 134 12.69 -4.45 1.29
N GLN A 135 11.97 -5.41 1.83
CA GLN A 135 12.59 -6.52 2.56
C GLN A 135 13.52 -7.34 1.67
N LEU A 136 13.24 -7.40 0.38
CA LEU A 136 14.05 -8.10 -0.62
C LEU A 136 15.01 -7.16 -1.36
N ASN A 137 15.39 -6.06 -0.72
CA ASN A 137 16.44 -5.13 -1.13
C ASN A 137 16.13 -4.27 -2.36
N ASN A 138 14.87 -3.90 -2.57
CA ASN A 138 14.54 -2.93 -3.60
C ASN A 138 15.07 -1.54 -3.22
N GLU A 139 15.82 -0.90 -4.13
CA GLU A 139 16.39 0.43 -3.89
C GLU A 139 15.46 1.56 -4.31
N GLN A 140 14.70 1.37 -5.39
CA GLN A 140 13.84 2.44 -5.93
C GLN A 140 12.70 2.82 -4.99
N LEU A 141 12.17 1.87 -4.23
CA LEU A 141 11.04 2.09 -3.33
C LEU A 141 11.47 2.59 -1.96
N LYS A 142 12.78 2.66 -1.72
CA LYS A 142 13.29 3.07 -0.41
C LYS A 142 12.79 4.46 0.03
N PRO A 143 12.80 5.50 -0.81
CA PRO A 143 12.26 6.80 -0.37
C PRO A 143 10.80 6.74 0.04
N VAL A 144 9.98 5.92 -0.64
CA VAL A 144 8.57 5.77 -0.30
C VAL A 144 8.43 5.10 1.06
N PHE A 145 9.17 4.02 1.28
CA PHE A 145 9.13 3.30 2.56
C PHE A 145 9.66 4.17 3.70
N ASP A 146 10.73 4.91 3.46
CA ASP A 146 11.37 5.76 4.48
C ASP A 146 10.46 6.91 4.92
N PHE A 147 9.51 7.31 4.09
CA PHE A 147 8.52 8.32 4.48
C PHE A 147 7.70 7.85 5.68
N PHE A 148 7.39 6.58 5.74
CA PHE A 148 6.67 6.00 6.86
C PHE A 148 7.60 5.65 8.01
#